data_e943ae06102e70f640e20bd5b67c92db
#
_entry.id   e943ae06102e70f640e20bd5b67c92db
#
_cell.length_a   1.000
_cell.length_b   1.000
_cell.length_c   1.000
_cell.angle_alpha   90.00
_cell.angle_beta   90.00
_cell.angle_gamma   90.00
#
_symmetry.space_group_name_H-M   'P 1'
#
loop_
_entity.id
_entity.type
_entity.pdbx_description
1 polymer ?
#
loop_
_entity_poly.entity_id
_entity_poly.type
_entity_poly.pdbx_seq_one_letter_code
_entity_poly.pdbx_strand_id
1 'polypeptide(L)'
;MSNNELHLCPKYEKAVELLGKRWTGLILRVLCNGPTTFSKIAKTVDKLSDRVLSERLKELEQRGVVQRRVDPTIPVKIEYSLTEKGRDLQRVLDALHTWADRWETVEPSPRESASKVSST
;
A
#
# COMPACT_ATOMS: atom_id res chain seq x y z
N MET A 1 14.40 -1.68 33.98
CA MET A 1 14.07 -2.02 33.49
C MET A 1 13.70 -2.79 32.73
N SER A 2 13.17 -3.01 33.05
CA SER A 2 12.51 -3.80 32.18
C SER A 2 12.67 -3.44 30.76
N ASN A 3 13.14 -2.27 30.45
CA ASN A 3 13.43 -1.91 29.08
C ASN A 3 14.40 -2.85 28.42
N ASN A 4 15.31 -3.40 29.21
CA ASN A 4 16.24 -4.38 28.66
C ASN A 4 15.54 -5.63 28.21
N GLU A 5 14.45 -5.95 28.88
CA GLU A 5 13.68 -7.14 28.58
C GLU A 5 12.78 -6.90 27.39
N LEU A 6 12.39 -5.65 27.16
CA LEU A 6 11.51 -5.27 26.07
C LEU A 6 12.29 -4.66 24.92
N HIS A 7 13.50 -5.13 24.73
CA HIS A 7 14.37 -4.60 23.70
C HIS A 7 13.80 -4.90 22.31
N LEU A 8 13.39 -3.86 21.62
CA LEU A 8 12.83 -4.01 20.29
C LEU A 8 13.91 -4.02 19.22
N CYS A 9 13.72 -4.88 18.24
CA CYS A 9 14.66 -4.98 17.13
C CYS A 9 14.54 -3.74 16.24
N PRO A 10 15.65 -3.01 15.99
CA PRO A 10 15.59 -1.82 15.13
C PRO A 10 15.10 -2.12 13.72
N LYS A 11 15.36 -3.31 13.21
CA LYS A 11 14.87 -3.70 11.89
C LYS A 11 13.35 -3.83 11.88
N TYR A 12 12.82 -4.42 12.93
CA TYR A 12 11.38 -4.56 13.07
C TYR A 12 10.72 -3.19 13.19
N GLU A 13 11.33 -2.28 13.97
CA GLU A 13 10.82 -0.94 14.10
C GLU A 13 10.75 -0.21 12.76
N LYS A 14 11.77 -0.38 11.94
CA LYS A 14 11.76 0.22 10.59
C LYS A 14 10.64 -0.33 9.73
N ALA A 15 10.39 -1.62 9.82
CA ALA A 15 9.31 -2.25 9.04
C ALA A 15 7.95 -1.71 9.47
N VAL A 16 7.73 -1.63 10.79
CA VAL A 16 6.47 -1.12 11.32
C VAL A 16 6.29 0.35 10.95
N GLU A 17 7.36 1.13 11.03
CA GLU A 17 7.30 2.53 10.64
C GLU A 17 6.88 2.69 9.17
N LEU A 18 7.43 1.85 8.30
CA LEU A 18 7.07 1.90 6.89
C LEU A 18 5.61 1.56 6.67
N LEU A 19 5.18 0.42 7.17
CA LEU A 19 3.81 -0.06 6.94
C LEU A 19 2.77 0.72 7.74
N GLY A 20 3.20 1.37 8.82
CA GLY A 20 2.29 2.15 9.65
C GLY A 20 1.91 3.51 9.09
N LYS A 21 2.59 3.97 8.06
CA LYS A 21 2.24 5.24 7.44
C LYS A 21 0.92 5.10 6.71
N ARG A 22 0.07 6.11 6.90
CA ARG A 22 -1.23 6.12 6.26
C ARG A 22 -1.07 5.98 4.75
N TRP A 23 -1.90 5.15 4.14
CA TRP A 23 -2.00 4.89 2.71
C TRP A 23 -0.95 3.93 2.17
N THR A 24 0.18 3.75 2.85
CA THR A 24 1.27 2.91 2.33
C THR A 24 0.82 1.48 2.05
N GLY A 25 0.13 0.86 3.00
CA GLY A 25 -0.34 -0.51 2.82
C GLY A 25 -1.29 -0.65 1.65
N LEU A 26 -2.18 0.33 1.46
CA LEU A 26 -3.14 0.30 0.36
C LEU A 26 -2.44 0.47 -0.99
N ILE A 27 -1.48 1.38 -1.06
CA ILE A 27 -0.70 1.59 -2.29
C ILE A 27 0.05 0.32 -2.65
N LEU A 28 0.70 -0.30 -1.67
CA LEU A 28 1.43 -1.54 -1.90
C LEU A 28 0.50 -2.65 -2.36
N ARG A 29 -0.71 -2.69 -1.83
CA ARG A 29 -1.69 -3.70 -2.22
C ARG A 29 -2.06 -3.57 -3.70
N VAL A 30 -2.21 -2.34 -4.17
CA VAL A 30 -2.47 -2.09 -5.59
C VAL A 30 -1.29 -2.58 -6.42
N LEU A 31 -0.07 -2.29 -5.98
CA LEU A 31 1.14 -2.67 -6.70
C LEU A 31 1.36 -4.18 -6.72
N CYS A 32 0.78 -4.92 -5.80
CA CYS A 32 0.86 -6.38 -5.81
C CYS A 32 0.19 -6.98 -7.05
N ASN A 33 -0.70 -6.23 -7.70
CA ASN A 33 -1.37 -6.70 -8.92
C ASN A 33 -0.50 -6.56 -10.16
N GLY A 34 0.66 -5.95 -10.04
CA GLY A 34 1.58 -5.76 -11.15
C GLY A 34 1.88 -4.30 -11.41
N PRO A 35 2.72 -4.03 -12.40
CA PRO A 35 3.10 -2.65 -12.72
C PRO A 35 1.88 -1.80 -13.06
N THR A 36 1.91 -0.54 -12.63
CA THR A 36 0.79 0.36 -12.84
C THR A 36 1.25 1.81 -12.92
N THR A 37 0.33 2.70 -13.23
CA THR A 37 0.62 4.12 -13.36
C THR A 37 0.11 4.88 -12.14
N PHE A 38 0.63 6.09 -11.98
CA PHE A 38 0.19 7.00 -10.93
C PHE A 38 -1.33 7.18 -10.95
N SER A 39 -1.88 7.45 -12.13
CA SER A 39 -3.31 7.72 -12.23
C SER A 39 -4.16 6.51 -11.88
N LYS A 40 -3.70 5.30 -12.20
CA LYS A 40 -4.45 4.11 -11.84
C LYS A 40 -4.46 3.87 -10.33
N ILE A 41 -3.32 4.13 -9.67
CA ILE A 41 -3.27 4.04 -8.22
C ILE A 41 -4.23 5.07 -7.61
N ALA A 42 -4.15 6.29 -8.10
CA ALA A 42 -4.99 7.38 -7.58
C ALA A 42 -6.48 7.07 -7.72
N LYS A 43 -6.87 6.43 -8.81
CA LYS A 43 -8.27 6.05 -9.02
C LYS A 43 -8.70 4.88 -8.16
N THR A 44 -7.77 4.00 -7.84
CA THR A 44 -8.09 2.79 -7.09
C THR A 44 -8.21 3.05 -5.60
N VAL A 45 -7.35 3.92 -5.06
CA VAL A 45 -7.35 4.22 -3.62
C VAL A 45 -8.15 5.49 -3.39
N ASP A 46 -9.37 5.30 -2.89
CA ASP A 46 -10.28 6.40 -2.65
C ASP A 46 -9.74 7.38 -1.60
N LYS A 47 -10.02 8.65 -1.79
CA LYS A 47 -9.67 9.72 -0.85
C LYS A 47 -8.18 10.01 -0.72
N LEU A 48 -7.35 9.35 -1.49
CA LEU A 48 -5.92 9.60 -1.50
C LEU A 48 -5.62 10.78 -2.42
N SER A 49 -5.03 11.84 -1.87
CA SER A 49 -4.69 13.00 -2.70
C SER A 49 -3.45 12.69 -3.54
N ASP A 50 -3.35 13.37 -4.67
CA ASP A 50 -2.19 13.20 -5.56
C ASP A 50 -0.89 13.57 -4.86
N ARG A 51 -0.93 14.60 -4.01
CA ARG A 51 0.27 15.01 -3.29
C ARG A 51 0.75 13.93 -2.34
N VAL A 52 -0.18 13.33 -1.58
CA VAL A 52 0.20 12.29 -0.62
C VAL A 52 0.65 11.03 -1.36
N LEU A 53 -0.04 10.68 -2.45
CA LEU A 53 0.39 9.53 -3.25
C LEU A 53 1.81 9.73 -3.76
N SER A 54 2.11 10.93 -4.27
CA SER A 54 3.44 11.24 -4.74
C SER A 54 4.48 11.10 -3.63
N GLU A 55 4.16 11.60 -2.44
CA GLU A 55 5.07 11.50 -1.28
C GLU A 55 5.30 10.05 -0.88
N ARG A 56 4.25 9.26 -0.84
CA ARG A 56 4.36 7.85 -0.45
C ARG A 56 5.15 7.05 -1.46
N LEU A 57 4.91 7.27 -2.75
CA LEU A 57 5.67 6.57 -3.79
C LEU A 57 7.15 6.93 -3.73
N LYS A 58 7.45 8.20 -3.46
CA LYS A 58 8.83 8.63 -3.34
C LYS A 58 9.52 7.96 -2.14
N GLU A 59 8.83 7.87 -1.02
CA GLU A 59 9.36 7.18 0.16
C GLU A 59 9.60 5.71 -0.13
N LEU A 60 8.66 5.06 -0.79
CA LEU A 60 8.79 3.65 -1.12
C LEU A 60 9.93 3.41 -2.10
N GLU A 61 10.11 4.31 -3.03
CA GLU A 61 11.23 4.26 -3.96
C GLU A 61 12.56 4.40 -3.24
N GLN A 62 12.64 5.35 -2.31
CA GLN A 62 13.85 5.56 -1.50
C GLN A 62 14.17 4.35 -0.63
N ARG A 63 13.16 3.65 -0.17
CA ARG A 63 13.33 2.47 0.66
C ARG A 63 13.60 1.21 -0.19
N GLY A 64 13.62 1.34 -1.50
CA GLY A 64 13.90 0.23 -2.38
C GLY A 64 12.77 -0.76 -2.53
N VAL A 65 11.56 -0.37 -2.15
CA VAL A 65 10.38 -1.24 -2.21
C VAL A 65 9.67 -1.12 -3.55
N VAL A 66 9.72 0.07 -4.14
CA VAL A 66 9.07 0.38 -5.42
C VAL A 66 10.11 0.93 -6.36
N GLN A 67 9.99 0.57 -7.63
CA GLN A 67 10.81 1.18 -8.67
C GLN A 67 9.92 1.96 -9.62
N ARG A 68 10.46 3.06 -10.10
CA ARG A 68 9.81 3.94 -11.04
C ARG A 68 10.54 3.79 -12.37
N ARG A 69 9.80 3.43 -13.39
CA ARG A 69 10.39 3.25 -14.72
C ARG A 69 9.78 4.26 -15.67
N VAL A 70 10.64 4.99 -16.36
CA VAL A 70 10.21 5.97 -17.37
C VAL A 70 10.43 5.36 -18.74
N ASP A 71 9.35 5.27 -19.51
CA ASP A 71 9.42 4.86 -20.90
C ASP A 71 9.44 6.14 -21.73
N PRO A 72 10.55 6.46 -22.40
CA PRO A 72 10.68 7.73 -23.11
C PRO A 72 9.95 7.81 -24.43
N THR A 73 9.26 6.74 -24.83
CA THR A 73 8.51 6.78 -26.09
C THR A 73 7.38 7.78 -25.98
N ILE A 74 6.86 8.20 -27.12
CA ILE A 74 5.80 9.21 -27.15
C ILE A 74 4.45 8.52 -27.23
N PRO A 75 3.54 8.81 -26.26
CA PRO A 75 3.72 9.70 -25.11
C PRO A 75 4.57 9.07 -24.01
N VAL A 76 5.25 9.91 -23.24
CA VAL A 76 6.07 9.42 -22.12
C VAL A 76 5.17 8.69 -21.15
N LYS A 77 5.61 7.50 -20.76
CA LYS A 77 4.88 6.67 -19.81
C LYS A 77 5.73 6.42 -18.59
N ILE A 78 5.15 6.65 -17.42
CA ILE A 78 5.82 6.38 -16.16
C ILE A 78 5.07 5.26 -15.46
N GLU A 79 5.81 4.22 -15.10
CA GLU A 79 5.23 3.02 -14.52
C GLU A 79 5.89 2.73 -13.19
N TYR A 80 5.09 2.34 -12.20
CA TYR A 80 5.56 1.95 -10.88
C TYR A 80 5.37 0.45 -10.72
N SER A 81 6.34 -0.20 -10.09
CA SER A 81 6.24 -1.63 -9.83
C SER A 81 7.02 -1.97 -8.56
N LEU A 82 6.71 -3.12 -7.99
CA LEU A 82 7.44 -3.60 -6.82
C LEU A 82 8.81 -4.13 -7.23
N THR A 83 9.81 -3.83 -6.41
CA THR A 83 11.12 -4.45 -6.54
C THR A 83 11.06 -5.85 -5.93
N GLU A 84 12.16 -6.58 -5.98
CA GLU A 84 12.25 -7.86 -5.28
C GLU A 84 11.92 -7.69 -3.80
N LYS A 85 12.49 -6.67 -3.18
CA LYS A 85 12.21 -6.35 -1.78
C LYS A 85 10.73 -6.06 -1.55
N GLY A 86 10.12 -5.33 -2.48
CA GLY A 86 8.69 -5.03 -2.40
C GLY A 86 7.82 -6.27 -2.57
N ARG A 87 8.19 -7.14 -3.51
CA ARG A 87 7.44 -8.38 -3.72
C ARG A 87 7.50 -9.29 -2.49
N ASP A 88 8.61 -9.26 -1.78
CA ASP A 88 8.73 -10.06 -0.56
C ASP A 88 7.78 -9.58 0.54
N LEU A 89 7.34 -8.33 0.48
CA LEU A 89 6.34 -7.80 1.40
C LEU A 89 4.95 -8.37 1.13
N GLN A 90 4.72 -8.94 -0.04
CA GLN A 90 3.39 -9.42 -0.40
C GLN A 90 2.88 -10.44 0.61
N ARG A 91 3.73 -11.33 1.08
CA ARG A 91 3.32 -12.33 2.07
C ARG A 91 2.90 -11.69 3.39
N VAL A 92 3.53 -10.57 3.76
CA VAL A 92 3.16 -9.83 4.97
C VAL A 92 1.80 -9.18 4.78
N LEU A 93 1.59 -8.56 3.62
CA LEU A 93 0.31 -7.93 3.30
C LEU A 93 -0.81 -8.97 3.19
N ASP A 94 -0.51 -10.13 2.63
CA ASP A 94 -1.48 -11.22 2.55
C ASP A 94 -1.88 -11.70 3.95
N ALA A 95 -0.91 -11.84 4.84
CA ALA A 95 -1.18 -12.25 6.21
C ALA A 95 -2.01 -11.20 6.93
N LEU A 96 -1.70 -9.94 6.71
CA LEU A 96 -2.47 -8.85 7.30
C LEU A 96 -3.90 -8.84 6.78
N HIS A 97 -4.06 -9.08 5.48
CA HIS A 97 -5.39 -9.15 4.87
C HIS A 97 -6.21 -10.30 5.46
N THR A 98 -5.58 -11.46 5.63
CA THR A 98 -6.24 -12.62 6.23
C THR A 98 -6.69 -12.33 7.65
N TRP A 99 -5.83 -11.68 8.42
CA TRP A 99 -6.17 -11.30 9.80
C TRP A 99 -7.35 -10.32 9.81
N ALA A 100 -7.28 -9.32 8.93
CA ALA A 100 -8.33 -8.31 8.85
C ALA A 100 -9.67 -8.92 8.43
N ASP A 101 -9.64 -9.81 7.47
CA ASP A 101 -10.84 -10.48 6.98
C ASP A 101 -11.54 -11.27 8.09
N ARG A 102 -10.74 -11.85 8.95
CA ARG A 102 -11.26 -12.68 10.03
C ARG A 102 -11.81 -11.86 11.20
N TRP A 103 -11.16 -10.75 11.51
CA TRP A 103 -11.43 -10.06 12.76
C TRP A 103 -12.01 -8.67 12.64
N GLU A 104 -11.78 -7.98 11.52
CA GLU A 104 -12.26 -6.63 11.36
C GLU A 104 -13.63 -6.60 10.72
N THR A 105 -14.45 -5.66 11.18
CA THR A 105 -15.75 -5.41 10.56
C THR A 105 -15.77 -3.95 10.14
N VAL A 106 -16.34 -3.69 8.96
CA VAL A 106 -16.44 -2.34 8.43
C VAL A 106 -17.91 -2.01 8.21
N GLU A 107 -18.33 -0.88 8.75
CA GLU A 107 -19.67 -0.41 8.49
C GLU A 107 -19.78 0.01 7.04
N PRO A 108 -20.77 -0.50 6.30
CA PRO A 108 -20.91 -0.09 4.91
C PRO A 108 -21.19 1.40 4.82
N SER A 109 -20.59 2.06 3.82
CA SER A 109 -20.91 3.44 3.54
C SER A 109 -22.36 3.51 3.07
N PRO A 110 -23.01 4.68 3.14
CA PRO A 110 -24.37 4.81 2.61
C PRO A 110 -24.48 4.33 1.18
N ARG A 111 -23.45 4.55 0.39
CA ARG A 111 -23.41 4.11 -1.01
C ARG A 111 -23.37 2.60 -1.11
N GLU A 112 -22.56 1.96 -0.32
CA GLU A 112 -22.45 0.51 -0.31
C GLU A 112 -23.73 -0.12 0.22
N SER A 113 -24.32 0.46 1.25
CA SER A 113 -25.56 -0.02 1.81
C SER A 113 -26.68 0.03 0.76
N ALA A 114 -26.76 1.12 0.02
CA ALA A 114 -27.78 1.26 -1.03
C ALA A 114 -27.55 0.22 -2.12
N SER A 115 -26.29 -0.02 -2.47
CA SER A 115 -25.94 -1.01 -3.47
C SER A 115 -26.35 -2.41 -3.03
N LYS A 116 -26.09 -2.75 -1.78
CA LYS A 116 -26.46 -4.06 -1.24
C LYS A 116 -27.96 -4.24 -1.23
N VAL A 117 -28.69 -3.21 -0.83
CA VAL A 117 -30.14 -3.27 -0.80
C VAL A 117 -30.68 -3.50 -2.20
N SER A 118 -30.12 -2.82 -3.18
CA SER A 118 -30.62 -2.96 -4.55
C SER A 118 -30.25 -4.30 -5.16
N SER A 119 -29.26 -4.99 -4.65
CA SER A 119 -28.84 -6.27 -5.20
C SER A 119 -29.58 -7.46 -4.59
N THR A 120 -30.31 -7.22 -3.54
CA THR A 120 -31.14 -8.27 -2.95
C THR A 120 -32.56 -8.13 -3.39
#